data_2266577583a34cc42be9ce6db2683122
#
_entry.id   2266577583a34cc42be9ce6db2683122
#
_cell.length_a   1.000
_cell.length_b   1.000
_cell.length_c   1.000
_cell.angle_alpha   90.00
_cell.angle_beta   90.00
_cell.angle_gamma   90.00
#
_symmetry.space_group_name_H-M   'P 1'
#
loop_
_entity.id
_entity.type
_entity.pdbx_description
1 polymer ?
#
loop_
_entity_poly.entity_id
_entity_poly.type
_entity_poly.pdbx_seq_one_letter_code
_entity_poly.pdbx_strand_id
1 'polypeptide(L)'
;FESISMAVDEIKEPQKNVPRGIVFSLLITTVLYILVTLVLTGMVPFKNLNVDDAVAFALRQVGAGWAGNYVSLVAILTLITVCISMTFALSRMIYSLARDGLLPKAMKQLDPKTRIPKNATLVAGSMAAIAGGVFPLASIASFLNICTLAYLVMLAFALLKLRKEHGAPGPGEFKTPLVPVLPILSIVVCLSFMTQYSLSTWLAFGVALLIGVGIYFGYGYRHSEENQ
;
A
#
# COMPACT_ATOMS: atom_id res chain seq x y z
N PHE A 1 7.53 -1.68 1.70
CA PHE A 1 7.46 -2.94 2.47
C PHE A 1 6.30 -3.84 2.04
N GLU A 2 5.17 -3.28 1.61
CA GLU A 2 4.00 -4.05 1.14
C GLU A 2 4.32 -4.87 -0.13
N SER A 3 5.11 -4.31 -1.05
CA SER A 3 5.53 -5.02 -2.27
C SER A 3 6.37 -6.28 -1.97
N ILE A 4 7.12 -6.28 -0.87
CA ILE A 4 7.89 -7.46 -0.45
C ILE A 4 6.94 -8.59 -0.03
N SER A 5 5.85 -8.27 0.66
CA SER A 5 4.86 -9.27 1.08
C SER A 5 4.09 -9.87 -0.10
N MET A 6 3.95 -9.13 -1.21
CA MET A 6 3.30 -9.63 -2.44
C MET A 6 4.22 -10.54 -3.29
N ALA A 7 5.54 -10.46 -3.08
CA ALA A 7 6.54 -11.24 -3.82
C ALA A 7 7.05 -12.47 -3.04
N VAL A 8 6.36 -12.89 -1.99
CA VAL A 8 6.80 -13.99 -1.10
C VAL A 8 7.10 -15.27 -1.86
N ASP A 9 6.28 -15.61 -2.86
CA ASP A 9 6.42 -16.83 -3.66
C ASP A 9 7.67 -16.85 -4.54
N GLU A 10 8.28 -15.68 -4.80
CA GLU A 10 9.48 -15.52 -5.63
C GLU A 10 10.78 -15.43 -4.78
N ILE A 11 10.65 -15.38 -3.43
CA ILE A 11 11.77 -15.14 -2.51
C ILE A 11 12.32 -16.47 -1.99
N LYS A 12 13.64 -16.62 -2.06
CA LYS A 12 14.35 -17.77 -1.44
C LYS A 12 14.31 -17.65 0.08
N GLU A 13 14.02 -18.75 0.78
CA GLU A 13 13.88 -18.81 2.25
C GLU A 13 12.94 -17.70 2.79
N PRO A 14 11.66 -17.65 2.37
CA PRO A 14 10.78 -16.52 2.65
C PRO A 14 10.60 -16.27 4.15
N GLN A 15 10.57 -17.31 4.97
CA GLN A 15 10.42 -17.21 6.44
C GLN A 15 11.53 -16.39 7.13
N LYS A 16 12.72 -16.32 6.52
CA LYS A 16 13.84 -15.53 7.05
C LYS A 16 13.99 -14.19 6.32
N ASN A 17 13.92 -14.24 4.99
CA ASN A 17 14.30 -13.10 4.15
C ASN A 17 13.17 -12.05 4.06
N VAL A 18 11.90 -12.45 4.06
CA VAL A 18 10.78 -11.51 4.02
C VAL A 18 10.74 -10.63 5.28
N PRO A 19 10.75 -11.17 6.52
CA PRO A 19 10.75 -10.33 7.71
C PRO A 19 11.96 -9.39 7.80
N ARG A 20 13.15 -9.90 7.45
CA ARG A 20 14.37 -9.08 7.41
C ARG A 20 14.29 -7.98 6.38
N GLY A 21 13.84 -8.30 5.17
CA GLY A 21 13.64 -7.32 4.10
C GLY A 21 12.69 -6.21 4.51
N ILE A 22 11.56 -6.55 5.12
CA ILE A 22 10.58 -5.57 5.63
C ILE A 22 11.21 -4.69 6.71
N VAL A 23 11.84 -5.28 7.74
CA VAL A 23 12.43 -4.52 8.84
C VAL A 23 13.56 -3.60 8.35
N PHE A 24 14.49 -4.11 7.55
CA PHE A 24 15.61 -3.30 7.03
C PHE A 24 15.13 -2.20 6.07
N SER A 25 14.17 -2.47 5.19
CA SER A 25 13.63 -1.45 4.31
C SER A 25 12.95 -0.33 5.09
N LEU A 26 12.13 -0.66 6.09
CA LEU A 26 11.49 0.33 6.97
C LEU A 26 12.53 1.15 7.74
N LEU A 27 13.54 0.51 8.30
CA LEU A 27 14.57 1.18 9.09
C LEU A 27 15.38 2.16 8.23
N ILE A 28 15.86 1.73 7.06
CA ILE A 28 16.61 2.57 6.11
C ILE A 28 15.72 3.74 5.65
N THR A 29 14.50 3.46 5.24
CA THR A 29 13.56 4.50 4.77
C THR A 29 13.25 5.51 5.88
N THR A 30 13.03 5.06 7.12
CA THR A 30 12.78 5.94 8.26
C THR A 30 13.96 6.86 8.53
N VAL A 31 15.18 6.33 8.54
CA VAL A 31 16.39 7.14 8.73
C VAL A 31 16.53 8.18 7.63
N LEU A 32 16.33 7.78 6.37
CA LEU A 32 16.39 8.70 5.23
C LEU A 32 15.32 9.80 5.33
N TYR A 33 14.09 9.47 5.72
CA TYR A 33 13.02 10.46 5.89
C TYR A 33 13.33 11.45 7.02
N ILE A 34 13.87 10.98 8.14
CA ILE A 34 14.28 11.84 9.25
C ILE A 34 15.37 12.83 8.76
N LEU A 35 16.39 12.31 8.08
CA LEU A 35 17.50 13.15 7.58
C LEU A 35 17.00 14.19 6.57
N VAL A 36 16.20 13.79 5.60
CA VAL A 36 15.63 14.71 4.59
C VAL A 36 14.74 15.76 5.26
N THR A 37 13.88 15.36 6.21
CA THR A 37 13.00 16.29 6.95
C THR A 37 13.80 17.31 7.76
N LEU A 38 14.86 16.87 8.46
CA LEU A 38 15.74 17.76 9.21
C LEU A 38 16.42 18.79 8.29
N VAL A 39 16.92 18.35 7.15
CA VAL A 39 17.53 19.25 6.16
C VAL A 39 16.51 20.25 5.62
N LEU A 40 15.33 19.79 5.19
CA LEU A 40 14.28 20.64 4.64
C LEU A 40 13.82 21.71 5.63
N THR A 41 13.55 21.32 6.87
CA THR A 41 13.11 22.26 7.92
C THR A 41 14.22 23.20 8.39
N GLY A 42 15.48 22.81 8.21
CA GLY A 42 16.63 23.68 8.42
C GLY A 42 16.86 24.71 7.29
N MET A 43 16.43 24.37 6.06
CA MET A 43 16.56 25.25 4.89
C MET A 43 15.43 26.28 4.80
N VAL A 44 14.19 25.86 5.09
CA VAL A 44 12.98 26.70 4.88
C VAL A 44 12.01 26.48 6.05
N PRO A 45 11.33 27.53 6.55
CA PRO A 45 10.28 27.39 7.56
C PRO A 45 9.21 26.41 7.12
N PHE A 46 8.81 25.50 8.00
CA PHE A 46 7.87 24.40 7.68
C PHE A 46 6.53 24.89 7.11
N LYS A 47 6.10 26.11 7.48
CA LYS A 47 4.85 26.72 6.97
C LYS A 47 4.87 26.94 5.46
N ASN A 48 6.05 27.09 4.87
CA ASN A 48 6.24 27.34 3.44
C ASN A 48 6.42 26.03 2.65
N LEU A 49 6.54 24.89 3.32
CA LEU A 49 6.76 23.58 2.70
C LEU A 49 5.45 22.88 2.28
N ASN A 50 4.29 23.53 2.41
CA ASN A 50 3.01 23.00 1.96
C ASN A 50 2.85 23.17 0.43
N VAL A 51 3.74 22.58 -0.33
CA VAL A 51 3.81 22.59 -1.80
C VAL A 51 4.04 21.18 -2.32
N ASP A 52 3.66 20.92 -3.59
CA ASP A 52 3.73 19.58 -4.18
C ASP A 52 5.17 19.07 -4.35
N ASP A 53 6.14 19.94 -4.57
CA ASP A 53 7.56 19.63 -4.75
C ASP A 53 8.44 20.24 -3.64
N ALA A 54 8.16 19.97 -2.38
CA ALA A 54 8.78 20.57 -1.21
C ALA A 54 10.32 20.54 -1.24
N VAL A 55 10.93 19.47 -1.73
CA VAL A 55 12.39 19.31 -1.80
C VAL A 55 13.00 20.28 -2.84
N ALA A 56 12.45 20.29 -4.04
CA ALA A 56 12.93 21.17 -5.09
C ALA A 56 12.66 22.65 -4.77
N PHE A 57 11.52 22.95 -4.14
CA PHE A 57 11.19 24.27 -3.65
C PHE A 57 12.22 24.77 -2.63
N ALA A 58 12.56 23.95 -1.61
CA ALA A 58 13.54 24.32 -0.60
C ALA A 58 14.92 24.58 -1.21
N LEU A 59 15.36 23.76 -2.16
CA LEU A 59 16.62 23.95 -2.87
C LEU A 59 16.65 25.25 -3.67
N ARG A 60 15.55 25.63 -4.31
CA ARG A 60 15.45 26.93 -5.04
C ARG A 60 15.52 28.10 -4.08
N GLN A 61 14.92 28.01 -2.90
CA GLN A 61 14.92 29.09 -1.89
C GLN A 61 16.33 29.39 -1.34
N VAL A 62 17.19 28.41 -1.23
CA VAL A 62 18.56 28.57 -0.76
C VAL A 62 19.56 28.87 -1.90
N GLY A 63 19.07 29.22 -3.10
CA GLY A 63 19.92 29.59 -4.25
C GLY A 63 20.47 28.39 -5.06
N ALA A 64 20.14 27.15 -4.71
CA ALA A 64 20.55 25.95 -5.42
C ALA A 64 19.52 25.52 -6.50
N GLY A 65 19.08 26.45 -7.34
CA GLY A 65 18.04 26.24 -8.34
C GLY A 65 18.34 25.12 -9.33
N TRP A 66 19.61 24.93 -9.72
CA TRP A 66 20.02 23.81 -10.58
C TRP A 66 19.76 22.45 -9.94
N ALA A 67 20.06 22.32 -8.64
CA ALA A 67 19.81 21.10 -7.88
C ALA A 67 18.29 20.84 -7.72
N GLY A 68 17.50 21.90 -7.50
CA GLY A 68 16.03 21.81 -7.48
C GLY A 68 15.46 21.27 -8.79
N ASN A 69 15.92 21.77 -9.94
CA ASN A 69 15.49 21.28 -11.25
C ASN A 69 15.91 19.82 -11.50
N TYR A 70 17.12 19.45 -11.09
CA TYR A 70 17.59 18.06 -11.18
C TYR A 70 16.74 17.12 -10.33
N VAL A 71 16.44 17.49 -9.08
CA VAL A 71 15.57 16.71 -8.19
C VAL A 71 14.17 16.55 -8.78
N SER A 72 13.58 17.62 -9.34
CA SER A 72 12.26 17.54 -9.99
C SER A 72 12.28 16.58 -11.19
N LEU A 73 13.34 16.61 -12.02
CA LEU A 73 13.46 15.69 -13.15
C LEU A 73 13.56 14.22 -12.68
N VAL A 74 14.41 13.95 -11.69
CA VAL A 74 14.57 12.60 -11.11
C VAL A 74 13.27 12.13 -10.47
N ALA A 75 12.55 13.03 -9.79
CA ALA A 75 11.25 12.71 -9.18
C ALA A 75 10.23 12.27 -10.24
N ILE A 76 10.15 12.96 -11.39
CA ILE A 76 9.25 12.57 -12.50
C ILE A 76 9.58 11.17 -13.01
N LEU A 77 10.86 10.86 -13.26
CA LEU A 77 11.29 9.55 -13.73
C LEU A 77 10.97 8.44 -12.69
N THR A 78 11.21 8.74 -11.41
CA THR A 78 10.90 7.82 -10.30
C THR A 78 9.40 7.56 -10.21
N LEU A 79 8.57 8.59 -10.30
CA LEU A 79 7.11 8.46 -10.26
C LEU A 79 6.58 7.60 -11.41
N ILE A 80 7.11 7.76 -12.63
CA ILE A 80 6.74 6.89 -13.77
C ILE A 80 7.05 5.43 -13.45
N THR A 81 8.24 5.15 -12.92
CA THR A 81 8.65 3.79 -12.55
C THR A 81 7.73 3.20 -11.46
N VAL A 82 7.39 4.00 -10.43
CA VAL A 82 6.46 3.59 -9.37
C VAL A 82 5.06 3.33 -9.93
N CYS A 83 4.54 4.19 -10.82
CA CYS A 83 3.24 3.98 -11.44
C CYS A 83 3.18 2.65 -12.22
N ILE A 84 4.21 2.33 -12.99
CA ILE A 84 4.31 1.05 -13.71
C ILE A 84 4.28 -0.12 -12.72
N SER A 85 5.12 -0.08 -11.68
CA SER A 85 5.23 -1.14 -10.68
C SER A 85 3.93 -1.36 -9.90
N MET A 86 3.26 -0.27 -9.49
CA MET A 86 1.99 -0.35 -8.76
C MET A 86 0.84 -0.83 -9.63
N THR A 87 0.78 -0.40 -10.91
CA THR A 87 -0.22 -0.92 -11.86
C THR A 87 -0.03 -2.41 -12.08
N PHE A 88 1.20 -2.87 -12.18
CA PHE A 88 1.52 -4.29 -12.30
C PHE A 88 1.08 -5.08 -11.05
N ALA A 89 1.40 -4.59 -9.83
CA ALA A 89 0.99 -5.21 -8.58
C ALA A 89 -0.54 -5.28 -8.46
N LEU A 90 -1.26 -4.19 -8.77
CA LEU A 90 -2.71 -4.14 -8.76
C LEU A 90 -3.33 -5.12 -9.77
N SER A 91 -2.75 -5.24 -10.98
CA SER A 91 -3.24 -6.20 -11.97
C SER A 91 -3.11 -7.66 -11.51
N ARG A 92 -2.03 -8.00 -10.82
CA ARG A 92 -1.83 -9.33 -10.21
C ARG A 92 -2.83 -9.59 -9.07
N MET A 93 -3.12 -8.58 -8.25
CA MET A 93 -4.12 -8.68 -7.19
C MET A 93 -5.52 -8.93 -7.75
N ILE A 94 -5.93 -8.18 -8.79
CA ILE A 94 -7.21 -8.39 -9.48
C ILE A 94 -7.26 -9.80 -10.09
N TYR A 95 -6.17 -10.25 -10.71
CA TYR A 95 -6.07 -11.60 -11.25
C TYR A 95 -6.24 -12.68 -10.17
N SER A 96 -5.56 -12.55 -9.03
CA SER A 96 -5.67 -13.49 -7.92
C SER A 96 -7.10 -13.56 -7.39
N LEU A 97 -7.74 -12.42 -7.12
CA LEU A 97 -9.13 -12.37 -6.69
C LEU A 97 -10.10 -12.99 -7.70
N ALA A 98 -9.82 -12.84 -8.99
CA ALA A 98 -10.63 -13.48 -10.04
C ALA A 98 -10.37 -14.99 -10.15
N ARG A 99 -9.16 -15.45 -9.83
CA ARG A 99 -8.81 -16.88 -9.74
C ARG A 99 -9.55 -17.53 -8.60
N ASP A 100 -9.62 -16.86 -7.45
CA ASP A 100 -10.29 -17.34 -6.24
C ASP A 100 -11.85 -17.21 -6.34
N GLY A 101 -12.37 -16.79 -7.51
CA GLY A 101 -13.82 -16.69 -7.78
C GLY A 101 -14.49 -15.44 -7.24
N LEU A 102 -13.74 -14.50 -6.64
CA LEU A 102 -14.28 -13.27 -6.04
C LEU A 102 -14.59 -12.18 -7.06
N LEU A 103 -13.98 -12.25 -8.25
CA LEU A 103 -14.19 -11.31 -9.37
C LEU A 103 -14.57 -12.06 -10.66
N PRO A 104 -15.15 -11.35 -11.67
CA PRO A 104 -15.56 -11.97 -12.93
C PRO A 104 -14.45 -12.75 -13.62
N LYS A 105 -14.78 -13.91 -14.18
CA LYS A 105 -13.86 -14.83 -14.85
C LYS A 105 -13.05 -14.19 -16.00
N ALA A 106 -13.54 -13.09 -16.58
CA ALA A 106 -12.83 -12.33 -17.60
C ALA A 106 -11.50 -11.75 -17.10
N MET A 107 -11.37 -11.48 -15.79
CA MET A 107 -10.16 -10.90 -15.20
C MET A 107 -9.04 -11.93 -15.00
N LYS A 108 -9.36 -13.24 -14.96
CA LYS A 108 -8.37 -14.33 -14.84
C LYS A 108 -7.81 -14.81 -16.18
N GLN A 109 -8.25 -14.24 -17.30
CA GLN A 109 -7.76 -14.64 -18.62
C GLN A 109 -6.34 -14.11 -18.85
N LEU A 110 -5.42 -15.03 -19.12
CA LEU A 110 -4.04 -14.72 -19.48
C LEU A 110 -3.92 -14.64 -21.00
N ASP A 111 -3.17 -13.67 -21.47
CA ASP A 111 -2.79 -13.59 -22.90
C ASP A 111 -1.96 -14.84 -23.29
N PRO A 112 -2.30 -15.54 -24.37
CA PRO A 112 -1.61 -16.77 -24.78
C PRO A 112 -0.12 -16.57 -25.09
N LYS A 113 0.29 -15.37 -25.53
CA LYS A 113 1.67 -15.06 -25.91
C LYS A 113 2.51 -14.55 -24.74
N THR A 114 1.96 -13.59 -23.97
CA THR A 114 2.71 -12.88 -22.93
C THR A 114 2.46 -13.42 -21.52
N ARG A 115 1.43 -14.25 -21.36
CA ARG A 115 0.93 -14.74 -20.06
C ARG A 115 0.61 -13.64 -19.05
N ILE A 116 0.29 -12.45 -19.54
CA ILE A 116 -0.12 -11.30 -18.73
C ILE A 116 -1.65 -11.23 -18.67
N PRO A 117 -2.28 -10.93 -17.55
CA PRO A 117 -3.72 -10.75 -17.41
C PRO A 117 -4.15 -9.39 -18.01
N LYS A 118 -4.29 -9.29 -19.34
CA LYS A 118 -4.58 -8.05 -20.06
C LYS A 118 -5.80 -7.30 -19.52
N ASN A 119 -6.89 -8.03 -19.25
CA ASN A 119 -8.13 -7.42 -18.76
C ASN A 119 -7.94 -6.81 -17.37
N ALA A 120 -7.25 -7.53 -16.47
CA ALA A 120 -6.94 -7.02 -15.13
C ALA A 120 -6.01 -5.80 -15.21
N THR A 121 -5.02 -5.81 -16.11
CA THR A 121 -4.11 -4.68 -16.32
C THR A 121 -4.83 -3.45 -16.88
N LEU A 122 -5.75 -3.63 -17.84
CA LEU A 122 -6.55 -2.53 -18.34
C LEU A 122 -7.46 -1.93 -17.27
N VAL A 123 -8.10 -2.77 -16.46
CA VAL A 123 -8.93 -2.30 -15.33
C VAL A 123 -8.06 -1.56 -14.31
N ALA A 124 -6.92 -2.10 -13.92
CA ALA A 124 -6.00 -1.45 -12.99
C ALA A 124 -5.53 -0.08 -13.50
N GLY A 125 -5.09 -0.01 -14.76
CA GLY A 125 -4.62 1.23 -15.39
C GLY A 125 -5.73 2.26 -15.56
N SER A 126 -6.94 1.84 -15.97
CA SER A 126 -8.09 2.75 -16.11
C SER A 126 -8.54 3.29 -14.75
N MET A 127 -8.61 2.46 -13.72
CA MET A 127 -8.94 2.91 -12.35
C MET A 127 -7.91 3.95 -11.85
N ALA A 128 -6.62 3.68 -12.05
CA ALA A 128 -5.56 4.61 -11.65
C ALA A 128 -5.65 5.95 -12.43
N ALA A 129 -5.89 5.90 -13.74
CA ALA A 129 -6.03 7.09 -14.57
C ALA A 129 -7.26 7.94 -14.19
N ILE A 130 -8.41 7.30 -13.95
CA ILE A 130 -9.64 7.98 -13.52
C ILE A 130 -9.42 8.60 -12.14
N ALA A 131 -8.89 7.84 -11.18
CA ALA A 131 -8.66 8.34 -9.83
C ALA A 131 -7.71 9.54 -9.84
N GLY A 132 -6.57 9.44 -10.54
CA GLY A 132 -5.58 10.52 -10.62
C GLY A 132 -6.04 11.73 -11.42
N GLY A 133 -6.96 11.56 -12.38
CA GLY A 133 -7.50 12.66 -13.17
C GLY A 133 -8.69 13.40 -12.55
N VAL A 134 -9.43 12.76 -11.66
CA VAL A 134 -10.67 13.33 -11.10
C VAL A 134 -10.48 13.88 -9.69
N PHE A 135 -9.67 13.23 -8.85
CA PHE A 135 -9.56 13.57 -7.44
C PHE A 135 -8.27 14.34 -7.13
N PRO A 136 -8.33 15.34 -6.21
CA PRO A 136 -7.13 16.00 -5.71
C PRO A 136 -6.19 15.02 -5.01
N LEU A 137 -4.87 15.23 -5.18
CA LEU A 137 -3.84 14.37 -4.59
C LEU A 137 -4.01 14.17 -3.08
N ALA A 138 -4.32 15.24 -2.34
CA ALA A 138 -4.54 15.19 -0.90
C ALA A 138 -5.70 14.27 -0.49
N SER A 139 -6.77 14.24 -1.29
CA SER A 139 -7.94 13.37 -1.04
C SER A 139 -7.59 11.90 -1.29
N ILE A 140 -6.88 11.61 -2.39
CA ILE A 140 -6.40 10.25 -2.71
C ILE A 140 -5.45 9.77 -1.62
N ALA A 141 -4.49 10.60 -1.19
CA ALA A 141 -3.54 10.26 -0.14
C ALA A 141 -4.24 9.96 1.19
N SER A 142 -5.21 10.78 1.59
CA SER A 142 -6.00 10.56 2.81
C SER A 142 -6.81 9.27 2.74
N PHE A 143 -7.43 8.99 1.59
CA PHE A 143 -8.17 7.76 1.36
C PHE A 143 -7.26 6.52 1.38
N LEU A 144 -6.11 6.58 0.72
CA LEU A 144 -5.12 5.50 0.74
C LEU A 144 -4.65 5.20 2.17
N ASN A 145 -4.33 6.24 2.94
CA ASN A 145 -3.84 6.08 4.30
C ASN A 145 -4.89 5.46 5.23
N ILE A 146 -6.17 5.86 5.17
CA ILE A 146 -7.21 5.25 6.00
C ILE A 146 -7.44 3.78 5.62
N CYS A 147 -7.38 3.43 4.32
CA CYS A 147 -7.44 2.04 3.86
C CYS A 147 -6.26 1.21 4.39
N THR A 148 -5.05 1.76 4.34
CA THR A 148 -3.83 1.09 4.85
C THR A 148 -3.92 0.87 6.36
N LEU A 149 -4.34 1.88 7.14
CA LEU A 149 -4.52 1.74 8.58
C LEU A 149 -5.60 0.68 8.92
N ALA A 150 -6.72 0.67 8.20
CA ALA A 150 -7.77 -0.34 8.38
C ALA A 150 -7.25 -1.76 8.07
N TYR A 151 -6.50 -1.91 6.98
CA TYR A 151 -5.86 -3.17 6.60
C TYR A 151 -4.88 -3.65 7.70
N LEU A 152 -4.04 -2.77 8.25
CA LEU A 152 -3.10 -3.11 9.33
C LEU A 152 -3.83 -3.52 10.62
N VAL A 153 -4.94 -2.88 10.95
CA VAL A 153 -5.81 -3.28 12.07
C VAL A 153 -6.36 -4.69 11.85
N MET A 154 -6.90 -4.97 10.65
CA MET A 154 -7.41 -6.31 10.32
C MET A 154 -6.32 -7.37 10.38
N LEU A 155 -5.12 -7.07 9.87
CA LEU A 155 -3.96 -7.96 9.92
C LEU A 155 -3.55 -8.28 11.37
N ALA A 156 -3.54 -7.28 12.25
CA ALA A 156 -3.23 -7.46 13.66
C ALA A 156 -4.28 -8.33 14.38
N PHE A 157 -5.57 -8.16 14.09
CA PHE A 157 -6.62 -9.04 14.58
C PHE A 157 -6.48 -10.48 14.06
N ALA A 158 -6.21 -10.64 12.76
CA ALA A 158 -5.97 -11.96 12.15
C ALA A 158 -4.80 -12.67 12.82
N LEU A 159 -3.70 -11.96 13.11
CA LEU A 159 -2.55 -12.52 13.83
C LEU A 159 -2.93 -13.00 15.24
N LEU A 160 -3.70 -12.20 15.99
CA LEU A 160 -4.15 -12.57 17.35
C LEU A 160 -5.05 -13.82 17.31
N LYS A 161 -5.97 -13.89 16.36
CA LYS A 161 -6.85 -15.04 16.15
C LYS A 161 -6.05 -16.29 15.79
N LEU A 162 -5.14 -16.18 14.82
CA LEU A 162 -4.30 -17.28 14.35
C LEU A 162 -3.44 -17.84 15.50
N ARG A 163 -2.89 -16.98 16.35
CA ARG A 163 -2.12 -17.38 17.52
C ARG A 163 -2.96 -18.10 18.58
N LYS A 164 -4.23 -17.73 18.72
CA LYS A 164 -5.16 -18.38 19.64
C LYS A 164 -5.55 -19.78 19.15
N GLU A 165 -5.75 -19.94 17.84
CA GLU A 165 -6.20 -21.19 17.22
C GLU A 165 -5.08 -22.21 16.99
N HIS A 166 -3.92 -21.75 16.51
CA HIS A 166 -2.81 -22.64 16.10
C HIS A 166 -1.60 -22.60 17.05
N GLY A 167 -1.63 -21.73 18.07
CA GLY A 167 -0.53 -21.63 19.04
C GLY A 167 0.71 -20.91 18.51
N ALA A 168 1.87 -21.25 19.04
CA ALA A 168 3.16 -20.68 18.63
C ALA A 168 3.62 -21.31 17.29
N PRO A 169 4.30 -20.53 16.40
CA PRO A 169 4.83 -21.05 15.14
C PRO A 169 5.84 -22.18 15.38
N GLY A 170 5.89 -23.07 14.40
CA GLY A 170 6.80 -24.21 14.39
C GLY A 170 8.29 -23.86 14.30
N PRO A 171 9.16 -24.87 14.39
CA PRO A 171 10.60 -24.69 14.16
C PRO A 171 10.85 -24.25 12.70
N GLY A 172 11.53 -23.11 12.54
CA GLY A 172 11.84 -22.53 11.23
C GLY A 172 10.88 -21.46 10.73
N GLU A 173 9.75 -21.27 11.38
CA GLU A 173 8.79 -20.19 11.06
C GLU A 173 9.13 -18.89 11.80
N PHE A 174 8.74 -17.76 11.20
CA PHE A 174 8.98 -16.45 11.82
C PHE A 174 8.10 -16.26 13.06
N LYS A 175 8.75 -15.97 14.19
CA LYS A 175 8.08 -15.68 15.45
C LYS A 175 7.95 -14.16 15.64
N THR A 176 6.73 -13.64 15.50
CA THR A 176 6.44 -12.25 15.83
C THR A 176 6.77 -12.00 17.31
N PRO A 177 7.65 -11.00 17.62
CA PRO A 177 8.01 -10.72 19.00
C PRO A 177 6.83 -10.12 19.77
N LEU A 178 6.88 -10.27 21.11
CA LEU A 178 5.95 -9.63 22.06
C LEU A 178 4.45 -9.80 21.74
N VAL A 179 4.03 -10.95 21.21
CA VAL A 179 2.60 -11.27 21.09
C VAL A 179 2.06 -11.61 22.48
N PRO A 180 0.92 -11.04 22.93
CA PRO A 180 -0.07 -10.23 22.20
C PRO A 180 0.15 -8.70 22.25
N VAL A 181 1.16 -8.20 22.96
CA VAL A 181 1.31 -6.76 23.24
C VAL A 181 1.50 -5.94 21.97
N LEU A 182 2.41 -6.36 21.09
CA LEU A 182 2.75 -5.61 19.89
C LEU A 182 1.57 -5.50 18.90
N PRO A 183 0.81 -6.56 18.60
CA PRO A 183 -0.41 -6.44 17.80
C PRO A 183 -1.49 -5.54 18.42
N ILE A 184 -1.69 -5.60 19.74
CA ILE A 184 -2.66 -4.74 20.44
C ILE A 184 -2.22 -3.28 20.36
N LEU A 185 -0.95 -3.00 20.59
CA LEU A 185 -0.39 -1.64 20.46
C LEU A 185 -0.56 -1.12 19.03
N SER A 186 -0.29 -1.96 18.02
CA SER A 186 -0.50 -1.61 16.60
C SER A 186 -1.98 -1.23 16.33
N ILE A 187 -2.94 -2.01 16.85
CA ILE A 187 -4.37 -1.70 16.72
C ILE A 187 -4.69 -0.33 17.33
N VAL A 188 -4.26 -0.08 18.57
CA VAL A 188 -4.53 1.18 19.29
C VAL A 188 -3.93 2.37 18.54
N VAL A 189 -2.68 2.26 18.10
CA VAL A 189 -2.01 3.32 17.33
C VAL A 189 -2.69 3.58 15.99
N CYS A 190 -3.01 2.54 15.21
CA CYS A 190 -3.69 2.70 13.93
C CYS A 190 -5.08 3.32 14.11
N LEU A 191 -5.87 2.86 15.07
CA LEU A 191 -7.18 3.45 15.36
C LEU A 191 -7.07 4.92 15.80
N SER A 192 -6.07 5.27 16.62
CA SER A 192 -5.85 6.65 17.03
C SER A 192 -5.50 7.57 15.84
N PHE A 193 -4.69 7.09 14.88
CA PHE A 193 -4.45 7.84 13.64
C PHE A 193 -5.69 7.96 12.76
N MET A 194 -6.52 6.92 12.68
CA MET A 194 -7.76 6.96 11.92
C MET A 194 -8.74 8.03 12.42
N THR A 195 -8.76 8.36 13.72
CA THR A 195 -9.63 9.41 14.26
C THR A 195 -9.28 10.82 13.78
N GLN A 196 -8.08 11.03 13.24
CA GLN A 196 -7.63 12.35 12.77
C GLN A 196 -8.10 12.68 11.35
N TYR A 197 -8.67 11.71 10.61
CA TYR A 197 -9.17 11.96 9.26
C TYR A 197 -10.52 12.66 9.26
N SER A 198 -10.71 13.47 8.21
CA SER A 198 -11.97 14.20 8.01
C SER A 198 -13.15 13.26 7.75
N LEU A 199 -14.36 13.75 8.05
CA LEU A 199 -15.60 13.02 7.80
C LEU A 199 -15.73 12.60 6.32
N SER A 200 -15.28 13.45 5.38
CA SER A 200 -15.29 13.13 3.95
C SER A 200 -14.43 11.89 3.61
N THR A 201 -13.27 11.75 4.26
CA THR A 201 -12.42 10.57 4.09
C THR A 201 -13.10 9.32 4.65
N TRP A 202 -13.75 9.42 5.80
CA TRP A 202 -14.52 8.32 6.39
C TRP A 202 -15.71 7.91 5.51
N LEU A 203 -16.43 8.88 4.93
CA LEU A 203 -17.52 8.59 4.01
C LEU A 203 -17.01 7.88 2.74
N ALA A 204 -15.91 8.36 2.15
CA ALA A 204 -15.29 7.71 1.00
C ALA A 204 -14.86 6.26 1.32
N PHE A 205 -14.25 6.04 2.49
CA PHE A 205 -13.87 4.72 2.96
C PHE A 205 -15.10 3.81 3.17
N GLY A 206 -16.16 4.33 3.80
CA GLY A 206 -17.42 3.60 4.00
C GLY A 206 -18.08 3.20 2.67
N VAL A 207 -18.13 4.10 1.70
CA VAL A 207 -18.65 3.82 0.35
C VAL A 207 -17.82 2.72 -0.33
N ALA A 208 -16.49 2.80 -0.26
CA ALA A 208 -15.62 1.79 -0.83
C ALA A 208 -15.83 0.40 -0.18
N LEU A 209 -16.00 0.35 1.14
CA LEU A 209 -16.33 -0.89 1.85
C LEU A 209 -17.69 -1.45 1.42
N LEU A 210 -18.72 -0.60 1.30
CA LEU A 210 -20.05 -1.03 0.86
C LEU A 210 -20.00 -1.59 -0.57
N ILE A 211 -19.24 -0.97 -1.48
CA ILE A 211 -19.02 -1.48 -2.83
C ILE A 211 -18.33 -2.85 -2.77
N GLY A 212 -17.26 -2.98 -1.98
CA GLY A 212 -16.54 -4.25 -1.82
C GLY A 212 -17.43 -5.37 -1.28
N VAL A 213 -18.20 -5.08 -0.23
CA VAL A 213 -19.18 -6.01 0.36
C VAL A 213 -20.28 -6.35 -0.64
N GLY A 214 -20.76 -5.37 -1.40
CA GLY A 214 -21.76 -5.58 -2.46
C GLY A 214 -21.25 -6.51 -3.56
N ILE A 215 -20.01 -6.35 -4.01
CA ILE A 215 -19.37 -7.25 -4.98
C ILE A 215 -19.22 -8.65 -4.39
N TYR A 216 -18.80 -8.76 -3.14
CA TYR A 216 -18.64 -10.03 -2.46
C TYR A 216 -19.95 -10.80 -2.37
N PHE A 217 -21.01 -10.22 -1.82
CA PHE A 217 -22.31 -10.89 -1.70
C PHE A 217 -23.06 -11.06 -3.03
N GLY A 218 -22.89 -10.12 -3.96
CA GLY A 218 -23.53 -10.18 -5.27
C GLY A 218 -22.91 -11.22 -6.21
N TYR A 219 -21.60 -11.36 -6.16
CA TYR A 219 -20.86 -12.25 -7.07
C TYR A 219 -19.98 -13.26 -6.33
N GLY A 220 -19.09 -12.80 -5.45
CA GLY A 220 -18.06 -13.63 -4.81
C GLY A 220 -18.63 -14.78 -4.01
N TYR A 221 -19.63 -14.54 -3.17
CA TYR A 221 -20.24 -15.57 -2.30
C TYR A 221 -20.79 -16.78 -3.07
N ARG A 222 -21.26 -16.55 -4.31
CA ARG A 222 -21.82 -17.61 -5.16
C ARG A 222 -20.78 -18.34 -6.02
N HIS A 223 -19.58 -17.78 -6.18
CA HIS A 223 -18.56 -18.27 -7.11
C HIS A 223 -17.22 -18.58 -6.45
N SER A 224 -17.10 -18.34 -5.14
CA SER A 224 -15.88 -18.63 -4.37
C SER A 224 -15.62 -20.14 -4.35
N GLU A 225 -14.35 -20.50 -4.59
CA GLU A 225 -13.90 -21.91 -4.51
C GLU A 225 -14.01 -22.49 -3.10
N GLU A 226 -14.03 -21.66 -2.05
CA GLU A 226 -14.23 -22.15 -0.67
C GLU A 226 -15.66 -22.60 -0.37
N ASN A 227 -16.64 -22.23 -1.19
CA ASN A 227 -18.06 -22.58 -1.01
C ASN A 227 -18.54 -23.66 -1.98
N GLN A 228 -17.66 -24.21 -2.83
CA GLN A 228 -17.90 -25.37 -3.71
C GLN A 228 -17.18 -26.60 -3.19
#